data_9374836e3f1c62464e8ebed92f61c854
#
_entry.id   9374836e3f1c62464e8ebed92f61c854
#
_cell.length_a   1.000
_cell.length_b   1.000
_cell.length_c   1.000
_cell.angle_alpha   90.00
_cell.angle_beta   90.00
_cell.angle_gamma   90.00
#
_symmetry.space_group_name_H-M   'P 1'
#
loop_
_entity.id
_entity.type
_entity.pdbx_description
1 polymer ?
#
loop_
_entity_poly.entity_id
_entity_poly.type
_entity_poly.pdbx_seq_one_letter_code
_entity_poly.pdbx_strand_id
1 'polypeptide(L)'
;MSAYVISEVEMRDAADFEAYRTIAAKTIVQYGGRYLVRGGAANLIEGSPPPKTIVVVVEFPTMERLREWYASPEYAEALKLRQTALERRLIFAEGVAPV
;
A
#
# COMPACT_ATOMS: atom_id res chain seq x y z
N MET A 1 -8.27 10.21 13.98
CA MET A 1 -8.73 8.88 13.51
C MET A 1 -7.69 8.31 12.57
N SER A 2 -7.41 7.05 12.71
CA SER A 2 -6.49 6.38 11.78
C SER A 2 -7.05 6.36 10.37
N ALA A 3 -6.15 6.28 9.41
CA ALA A 3 -6.50 6.12 8.00
C ALA A 3 -5.70 4.95 7.44
N TYR A 4 -6.24 4.31 6.41
CA TYR A 4 -5.70 3.07 5.90
C TYR A 4 -5.48 3.16 4.40
N VAL A 5 -4.33 2.66 3.97
CA VAL A 5 -4.07 2.36 2.56
C VAL A 5 -4.39 0.89 2.36
N ILE A 6 -5.33 0.61 1.49
CA ILE A 6 -5.70 -0.77 1.14
C ILE A 6 -5.29 -0.99 -0.31
N SER A 7 -4.39 -1.92 -0.52
CA SER A 7 -3.82 -2.17 -1.83
C SER A 7 -3.99 -3.63 -2.22
N GLU A 8 -4.57 -3.85 -3.40
CA GLU A 8 -4.67 -5.17 -4.03
C GLU A 8 -3.68 -5.14 -5.20
N VAL A 9 -2.62 -5.91 -5.11
CA VAL A 9 -1.45 -5.81 -5.99
C VAL A 9 -1.26 -7.05 -6.80
N GLU A 10 -1.03 -6.87 -8.09
CA GLU A 10 -0.55 -7.92 -9.00
C GLU A 10 0.88 -7.59 -9.38
N MET A 11 1.81 -8.49 -9.07
CA MET A 11 3.22 -8.30 -9.41
C MET A 11 3.43 -8.53 -10.92
N ARG A 12 4.18 -7.64 -11.57
CA ARG A 12 4.50 -7.75 -12.99
C ARG A 12 5.97 -8.06 -13.24
N ASP A 13 6.87 -7.31 -12.62
CA ASP A 13 8.30 -7.52 -12.72
C ASP A 13 8.87 -7.73 -11.33
N ALA A 14 9.49 -8.89 -11.09
CA ALA A 14 9.95 -9.27 -9.76
C ALA A 14 11.06 -8.36 -9.24
N ALA A 15 12.01 -7.98 -10.08
CA ALA A 15 13.13 -7.13 -9.66
C ALA A 15 12.65 -5.72 -9.34
N ASP A 16 11.81 -5.13 -10.19
CA ASP A 16 11.24 -3.81 -9.96
C ASP A 16 10.32 -3.81 -8.75
N PHE A 17 9.58 -4.91 -8.54
CA PHE A 17 8.70 -5.05 -7.39
C PHE A 17 9.47 -5.03 -6.07
N GLU A 18 10.60 -5.73 -5.99
CA GLU A 18 11.45 -5.71 -4.80
C GLU A 18 12.06 -4.33 -4.57
N ALA A 19 12.50 -3.66 -5.63
CA ALA A 19 13.01 -2.30 -5.54
C ALA A 19 11.92 -1.34 -5.04
N TYR A 20 10.71 -1.46 -5.58
CA TYR A 20 9.56 -0.67 -5.14
C TYR A 20 9.27 -0.90 -3.65
N ARG A 21 9.19 -2.15 -3.22
CA ARG A 21 8.88 -2.50 -1.82
C ARG A 21 9.89 -1.93 -0.85
N THR A 22 11.15 -1.97 -1.20
CA THR A 22 12.24 -1.44 -0.35
C THR A 22 12.08 0.06 -0.12
N ILE A 23 11.82 0.81 -1.18
CA ILE A 23 11.63 2.26 -1.08
C ILE A 23 10.33 2.58 -0.35
N ALA A 24 9.24 1.93 -0.72
CA ALA A 24 7.93 2.17 -0.12
C ALA A 24 7.96 1.93 1.40
N ALA A 25 8.59 0.85 1.85
CA ALA A 25 8.67 0.52 3.27
C ALA A 25 9.37 1.62 4.08
N LYS A 26 10.46 2.16 3.55
CA LYS A 26 11.19 3.25 4.21
C LYS A 26 10.34 4.51 4.35
N THR A 27 9.65 4.88 3.27
CA THR A 27 8.83 6.09 3.25
C THR A 27 7.61 5.98 4.15
N ILE A 28 7.00 4.80 4.20
CA ILE A 28 5.85 4.54 5.08
C ILE A 28 6.24 4.78 6.54
N VAL A 29 7.35 4.21 6.98
CA VAL A 29 7.84 4.40 8.35
C VAL A 29 8.19 5.87 8.60
N GLN A 30 8.82 6.52 7.64
CA GLN A 30 9.22 7.93 7.74
C GLN A 30 8.02 8.84 7.98
N TYR A 31 6.87 8.53 7.40
CA TYR A 31 5.65 9.32 7.54
C TYR A 31 4.70 8.79 8.63
N GLY A 32 5.18 7.89 9.48
CA GLY A 32 4.44 7.42 10.64
C GLY A 32 3.46 6.28 10.36
N GLY A 33 3.54 5.68 9.20
CA GLY A 33 2.72 4.53 8.85
C GLY A 33 3.28 3.21 9.37
N ARG A 34 2.42 2.22 9.46
CA ARG A 34 2.83 0.85 9.81
C ARG A 34 2.04 -0.16 9.00
N TYR A 35 2.68 -1.27 8.65
CA TYR A 35 2.00 -2.36 7.97
C TYR A 35 1.11 -3.14 8.93
N LEU A 36 -0.13 -3.40 8.52
CA LEU A 36 -1.04 -4.32 9.19
C LEU A 36 -1.13 -5.64 8.45
N VAL A 37 -1.12 -5.58 7.11
CA VAL A 37 -1.05 -6.75 6.23
C VAL A 37 -0.01 -6.43 5.18
N ARG A 38 0.93 -7.35 4.98
CA ARG A 38 2.02 -7.14 4.01
C ARG A 38 2.23 -8.39 3.18
N GLY A 39 1.24 -8.73 2.37
CA GLY A 39 1.33 -9.89 1.48
C GLY A 39 1.17 -11.24 2.16
N GLY A 40 0.57 -11.27 3.35
CA GLY A 40 0.22 -12.53 3.99
C GLY A 40 -0.91 -13.24 3.26
N ALA A 41 -1.22 -14.46 3.68
CA ALA A 41 -2.27 -15.26 3.06
C ALA A 41 -3.60 -14.51 3.04
N ALA A 42 -4.21 -14.41 1.86
CA ALA A 42 -5.48 -13.74 1.68
C ALA A 42 -6.38 -14.65 0.83
N ASN A 43 -7.62 -14.82 1.26
CA ASN A 43 -8.57 -15.70 0.60
C ASN A 43 -9.78 -14.90 0.13
N LEU A 44 -10.09 -15.00 -1.15
CA LEU A 44 -11.33 -14.44 -1.68
C LEU A 44 -12.47 -15.36 -1.26
N ILE A 45 -13.43 -14.80 -0.50
CA ILE A 45 -14.58 -15.57 0.00
C ILE A 45 -15.79 -15.34 -0.90
N GLU A 46 -15.99 -14.13 -1.35
CA GLU A 46 -17.07 -13.75 -2.24
C GLU A 46 -16.58 -12.78 -3.30
N GLY A 47 -17.17 -12.82 -4.46
CA GLY A 47 -16.85 -11.93 -5.56
C GLY A 47 -16.19 -12.65 -6.73
N SER A 48 -15.83 -11.91 -7.74
CA SER A 48 -15.14 -12.45 -8.90
C SER A 48 -13.70 -12.78 -8.55
N PRO A 49 -13.16 -13.91 -8.98
CA PRO A 49 -11.78 -14.24 -8.70
C PRO A 49 -10.86 -13.16 -9.26
N PRO A 50 -10.05 -12.49 -8.43
CA PRO A 50 -9.03 -11.61 -8.95
C PRO A 50 -7.90 -12.44 -9.55
N PRO A 51 -7.07 -11.87 -10.40
CA PRO A 51 -5.79 -12.48 -10.71
C PRO A 51 -4.96 -12.58 -9.41
N LYS A 52 -3.81 -13.22 -9.46
CA LYS A 52 -2.95 -13.42 -8.28
C LYS A 52 -2.73 -12.09 -7.56
N THR A 53 -3.41 -11.91 -6.45
CA THR A 53 -3.45 -10.64 -5.74
C THR A 53 -2.73 -10.73 -4.42
N ILE A 54 -1.83 -9.78 -4.21
CA ILE A 54 -1.18 -9.56 -2.93
C ILE A 54 -1.94 -8.45 -2.24
N VAL A 55 -2.37 -8.68 -0.99
CA VAL A 55 -3.07 -7.66 -0.21
C VAL A 55 -2.09 -6.97 0.72
N VAL A 56 -2.09 -5.65 0.69
CA VAL A 56 -1.27 -4.83 1.59
C VAL A 56 -2.18 -3.82 2.28
N VAL A 57 -2.09 -3.73 3.60
CA VAL A 57 -2.83 -2.73 4.38
C VAL A 57 -1.83 -1.99 5.25
N VAL A 58 -1.85 -0.67 5.15
CA VAL A 58 -0.99 0.22 5.93
C VAL A 58 -1.85 1.18 6.72
N GLU A 59 -1.53 1.37 7.99
CA GLU A 59 -2.20 2.34 8.84
C GLU A 59 -1.35 3.59 9.00
N PHE A 60 -1.96 4.75 8.85
CA PHE A 60 -1.38 6.04 9.22
C PHE A 60 -2.19 6.66 10.35
N PRO A 61 -1.57 7.51 11.17
CA PRO A 61 -2.29 8.12 12.30
C PRO A 61 -3.47 9.00 11.88
N THR A 62 -3.40 9.63 10.71
CA THR A 62 -4.46 10.46 10.16
C THR A 62 -4.50 10.36 8.65
N MET A 63 -5.64 10.72 8.06
CA MET A 63 -5.76 10.80 6.60
C MET A 63 -4.84 11.89 6.03
N GLU A 64 -4.66 12.98 6.75
CA GLU A 64 -3.76 14.04 6.34
C GLU A 64 -2.33 13.52 6.20
N ARG A 65 -1.87 12.74 7.18
CA ARG A 65 -0.53 12.17 7.16
C ARG A 65 -0.37 11.14 6.03
N LEU A 66 -1.40 10.35 5.78
CA LEU A 66 -1.42 9.40 4.68
C LEU A 66 -1.25 10.13 3.34
N ARG A 67 -1.99 11.22 3.14
CA ARG A 67 -1.91 12.01 1.90
C ARG A 67 -0.57 12.71 1.73
N GLU A 68 0.03 13.17 2.83
CA GLU A 68 1.38 13.72 2.81
C GLU A 68 2.39 12.67 2.32
N TRP A 69 2.27 11.43 2.83
CA TRP A 69 3.12 10.33 2.39
C TRP A 69 2.97 10.08 0.89
N TYR A 70 1.75 9.95 0.41
CA TYR A 70 1.49 9.62 -1.00
C TYR A 70 2.01 10.71 -1.93
N ALA A 71 1.93 11.97 -1.53
CA ALA A 71 2.37 13.12 -2.31
C ALA A 71 3.84 13.49 -2.07
N SER A 72 4.54 12.77 -1.23
CA SER A 72 5.90 13.12 -0.83
C SER A 72 6.92 12.91 -1.97
N PRO A 73 8.01 13.70 -1.97
CA PRO A 73 9.10 13.48 -2.92
C PRO A 73 9.79 12.14 -2.68
N GLU A 74 9.83 11.67 -1.45
CA GLU A 74 10.43 10.37 -1.12
C GLU A 74 9.64 9.22 -1.75
N TYR A 75 8.32 9.25 -1.64
CA TYR A 75 7.49 8.20 -2.25
C TYR A 75 7.43 8.32 -3.78
N ALA A 76 7.69 9.51 -4.34
CA ALA A 76 7.74 9.69 -5.78
C ALA A 76 8.78 8.77 -6.44
N GLU A 77 9.87 8.47 -5.75
CA GLU A 77 10.87 7.53 -6.25
C GLU A 77 10.29 6.11 -6.40
N ALA A 78 9.46 5.69 -5.45
CA ALA A 78 8.76 4.41 -5.55
C ALA A 78 7.74 4.41 -6.69
N LEU A 79 7.03 5.50 -6.87
CA LEU A 79 6.03 5.61 -7.94
C LEU A 79 6.62 5.50 -9.34
N LYS A 80 7.87 5.87 -9.53
CA LYS A 80 8.56 5.67 -10.82
C LYS A 80 8.70 4.19 -11.15
N LEU A 81 8.95 3.36 -10.16
CA LEU A 81 9.10 1.91 -10.35
C LEU A 81 7.75 1.22 -10.49
N ARG A 82 6.70 1.78 -9.92
CA ARG A 82 5.36 1.18 -9.91
C ARG A 82 4.84 0.86 -11.31
N GLN A 83 5.13 1.68 -12.30
CA GLN A 83 4.61 1.52 -13.65
C GLN A 83 4.99 0.18 -14.28
N THR A 84 6.20 -0.30 -14.00
CA THR A 84 6.69 -1.58 -14.52
C THR A 84 6.61 -2.70 -13.50
N ALA A 85 6.64 -2.36 -12.20
CA ALA A 85 6.71 -3.32 -11.11
C ALA A 85 5.40 -4.05 -10.88
N LEU A 86 4.27 -3.36 -10.99
CA LEU A 86 2.99 -3.89 -10.53
C LEU A 86 1.78 -3.17 -11.14
N GLU A 87 0.63 -3.84 -11.04
CA GLU A 87 -0.69 -3.25 -11.20
C GLU A 87 -1.39 -3.30 -9.85
N ARG A 88 -2.22 -2.30 -9.54
CA ARG A 88 -2.92 -2.31 -8.26
C ARG A 88 -4.21 -1.51 -8.27
N ARG A 89 -5.09 -1.89 -7.36
CA ARG A 89 -6.16 -1.03 -6.88
C ARG A 89 -5.69 -0.44 -5.57
N LEU A 90 -5.76 0.87 -5.45
CA LEU A 90 -5.30 1.59 -4.27
C LEU A 90 -6.47 2.38 -3.69
N ILE A 91 -6.79 2.09 -2.43
CA ILE A 91 -7.93 2.69 -1.75
C ILE A 91 -7.44 3.35 -0.47
N PHE A 92 -7.84 4.59 -0.24
CA PHE A 92 -7.63 5.28 1.04
C PHE A 92 -8.95 5.27 1.80
N ALA A 93 -8.94 4.76 3.01
CA ALA A 93 -10.15 4.65 3.83
C ALA A 93 -9.89 5.24 5.20
N GLU A 94 -10.85 6.03 5.68
CA GLU A 94 -10.78 6.61 7.01
C GLU A 94 -11.30 5.59 8.04
N GLY A 95 -10.60 5.46 9.15
CA GLY A 95 -11.01 4.57 10.23
C GLY A 95 -12.19 5.13 11.02
N VAL A 96 -12.82 4.26 11.79
CA VAL A 96 -13.88 4.69 12.70
C VAL A 96 -13.28 5.37 13.91
N ALA A 97 -14.01 6.32 14.48
CA ALA A 97 -13.60 6.96 15.71
C ALA A 97 -13.55 5.91 16.83
N PRO A 98 -12.56 5.99 17.75
CA PRO A 98 -12.54 5.12 18.92
C PRO A 98 -13.78 5.36 19.76
N VAL A 99 -14.34 4.30 20.28
CA VAL A 99 -15.54 4.34 21.13
C VAL A 99 -15.15 4.46 22.58
#